data_14421c2de7baa3912f700624dafb6f56
#
_entry.id   14421c2de7baa3912f700624dafb6f56
#
_cell.length_a   1.000
_cell.length_b   1.000
_cell.length_c   1.000
_cell.angle_alpha   90.00
_cell.angle_beta   90.00
_cell.angle_gamma   90.00
#
_symmetry.space_group_name_H-M   'P 1'
#
loop_
_entity.id
_entity.type
_entity.pdbx_description
1 polymer ?
#
loop_
_entity_poly.entity_id
_entity_poly.type
_entity_poly.pdbx_seq_one_letter_code
_entity_poly.pdbx_strand_id
1 'polypeptide(L)'
;MVGDTLERDLRAIYGAYEYLRKHDLAAVSTTSRLLHECDLAYLARRARDEMEELRGAVAGTHGHGGGRADIVLEAYQTLYWLLLLAVAAGDRYDDVRPHEMLAPDLPAGCITVPHRVWIDALRGVSDQPQRQQALREGLALVAGECHIAGVAVEAAVQRDLAELHSRPYLVPYWDACDRRS
;
A
#
# COMPACT_ATOMS: atom_id res chain seq x y z
N MET A 1 13.83 7.43 -15.20
CA MET A 1 13.77 5.97 -15.55
C MET A 1 13.31 5.11 -14.38
N VAL A 2 13.90 5.15 -13.17
CA VAL A 2 13.39 4.34 -12.02
C VAL A 2 12.03 4.84 -11.53
N GLY A 3 11.85 6.15 -11.42
CA GLY A 3 10.58 6.74 -10.98
C GLY A 3 9.39 6.44 -11.89
N ASP A 4 9.60 6.42 -13.21
CA ASP A 4 8.53 6.13 -14.19
C ASP A 4 8.01 4.68 -14.06
N THR A 5 8.91 3.74 -13.71
CA THR A 5 8.53 2.34 -13.51
C THR A 5 7.73 2.16 -12.23
N LEU A 6 8.17 2.78 -11.12
CA LEU A 6 7.47 2.72 -9.84
C LEU A 6 6.06 3.33 -9.94
N GLU A 7 5.92 4.50 -10.57
CA GLU A 7 4.62 5.12 -10.79
C GLU A 7 3.69 4.24 -11.62
N ARG A 8 4.19 3.70 -12.75
CA ARG A 8 3.42 2.80 -13.63
C ARG A 8 2.90 1.59 -12.85
N ASP A 9 3.76 0.94 -12.07
CA ASP A 9 3.42 -0.28 -11.36
C ASP A 9 2.42 -0.01 -10.23
N LEU A 10 2.58 1.10 -9.50
CA LEU A 10 1.62 1.54 -8.48
C LEU A 10 0.27 1.95 -9.09
N ARG A 11 0.25 2.59 -10.27
CA ARG A 11 -1.00 2.89 -10.98
C ARG A 11 -1.71 1.61 -11.42
N ALA A 12 -0.97 0.59 -11.84
CA ALA A 12 -1.52 -0.71 -12.20
C ALA A 12 -2.15 -1.42 -11.00
N ILE A 13 -1.47 -1.43 -9.85
CA ILE A 13 -1.98 -1.98 -8.58
C ILE A 13 -3.25 -1.22 -8.14
N TYR A 14 -3.17 0.11 -8.10
CA TYR A 14 -4.30 0.95 -7.69
C TYR A 14 -5.52 0.72 -8.57
N GLY A 15 -5.32 0.69 -9.89
CA GLY A 15 -6.38 0.41 -10.85
C GLY A 15 -6.98 -0.99 -10.71
N ALA A 16 -6.18 -2.00 -10.33
CA ALA A 16 -6.70 -3.33 -10.01
C ALA A 16 -7.61 -3.30 -8.77
N TYR A 17 -7.25 -2.55 -7.73
CA TYR A 17 -8.12 -2.37 -6.56
C TYR A 17 -9.38 -1.57 -6.88
N GLU A 18 -9.30 -0.51 -7.70
CA GLU A 18 -10.48 0.20 -8.20
C GLU A 18 -11.39 -0.71 -9.03
N TYR A 19 -10.82 -1.60 -9.85
CA TYR A 19 -11.56 -2.62 -10.58
C TYR A 19 -12.31 -3.55 -9.63
N LEU A 20 -11.65 -4.07 -8.58
CA LEU A 20 -12.26 -4.94 -7.56
C LEU A 20 -13.34 -4.22 -6.73
N ARG A 21 -13.21 -2.91 -6.52
CA ARG A 21 -14.25 -2.08 -5.89
C ARG A 21 -15.46 -1.88 -6.79
N LYS A 22 -15.24 -1.74 -8.09
CA LYS A 22 -16.30 -1.50 -9.09
C LYS A 22 -17.08 -2.76 -9.45
N HIS A 23 -16.43 -3.92 -9.37
CA HIS A 23 -17.01 -5.21 -9.74
C HIS A 23 -17.13 -6.08 -8.49
N ASP A 24 -18.37 -6.53 -8.18
CA ASP A 24 -18.57 -7.41 -7.04
C ASP A 24 -18.01 -8.81 -7.35
N LEU A 25 -16.81 -9.04 -6.87
CA LEU A 25 -16.10 -10.32 -6.94
C LEU A 25 -15.89 -10.92 -5.53
N ALA A 26 -16.71 -10.53 -4.56
CA ALA A 26 -16.57 -10.95 -3.15
C ALA A 26 -16.59 -12.47 -2.97
N ALA A 27 -17.26 -13.21 -3.85
CA ALA A 27 -17.31 -14.67 -3.82
C ALA A 27 -15.94 -15.34 -4.08
N VAL A 28 -15.03 -14.67 -4.79
CA VAL A 28 -13.71 -15.21 -5.20
C VAL A 28 -12.53 -14.36 -4.75
N SER A 29 -12.78 -13.17 -4.21
CA SER A 29 -11.76 -12.21 -3.81
C SER A 29 -12.05 -11.60 -2.45
N THR A 30 -11.21 -11.91 -1.46
CA THR A 30 -11.26 -11.26 -0.14
C THR A 30 -11.06 -9.74 -0.26
N THR A 31 -10.18 -9.29 -1.14
CA THR A 31 -9.94 -7.86 -1.40
C THR A 31 -11.21 -7.17 -1.92
N SER A 32 -11.93 -7.79 -2.89
CA SER A 32 -13.21 -7.25 -3.37
C SER A 32 -14.24 -7.17 -2.25
N ARG A 33 -14.35 -8.22 -1.41
CA ARG A 33 -15.25 -8.22 -0.26
C ARG A 33 -14.95 -7.06 0.70
N LEU A 34 -13.68 -6.87 1.09
CA LEU A 34 -13.27 -5.78 1.98
C LEU A 34 -13.60 -4.40 1.41
N LEU A 35 -13.41 -4.22 0.09
CA LEU A 35 -13.73 -2.98 -0.61
C LEU A 35 -15.23 -2.69 -0.65
N HIS A 36 -16.07 -3.72 -0.74
CA HIS A 36 -17.53 -3.60 -0.73
C HIS A 36 -18.09 -3.42 0.69
N GLU A 37 -17.52 -4.06 1.70
CA GLU A 37 -17.87 -3.85 3.11
C GLU A 37 -17.53 -2.43 3.55
N CYS A 38 -16.46 -1.83 3.01
CA CYS A 38 -16.04 -0.45 3.18
C CYS A 38 -15.93 -0.01 4.65
N ASP A 39 -15.45 -0.92 5.53
CA ASP A 39 -15.16 -0.59 6.93
C ASP A 39 -13.80 0.11 7.03
N LEU A 40 -13.79 1.44 6.86
CA LEU A 40 -12.56 2.23 6.89
C LEU A 40 -11.82 2.13 8.23
N ALA A 41 -12.54 1.98 9.34
CA ALA A 41 -11.92 1.83 10.66
C ALA A 41 -11.19 0.49 10.79
N TYR A 42 -11.77 -0.58 10.24
CA TYR A 42 -11.11 -1.88 10.15
C TYR A 42 -9.86 -1.81 9.28
N LEU A 43 -9.97 -1.24 8.06
CA LEU A 43 -8.84 -1.13 7.12
C LEU A 43 -7.69 -0.30 7.72
N ALA A 44 -8.01 0.82 8.36
CA ALA A 44 -7.02 1.65 9.04
C ALA A 44 -6.33 0.93 10.22
N ARG A 45 -7.09 0.12 10.97
CA ARG A 45 -6.52 -0.71 12.03
C ARG A 45 -5.54 -1.73 11.45
N ARG A 46 -5.93 -2.41 10.36
CA ARG A 46 -5.05 -3.38 9.68
C ARG A 46 -3.76 -2.73 9.17
N ALA A 47 -3.87 -1.55 8.54
CA ALA A 47 -2.68 -0.82 8.08
C ALA A 47 -1.71 -0.47 9.23
N ARG A 48 -2.25 -0.16 10.43
CA ARG A 48 -1.43 0.08 11.62
C ARG A 48 -0.77 -1.18 12.14
N ASP A 49 -1.52 -2.28 12.21
CA ASP A 49 -1.02 -3.56 12.70
C ASP A 49 0.16 -4.02 11.82
N GLU A 50 -0.01 -3.97 10.49
CA GLU A 50 1.06 -4.32 9.54
C GLU A 50 2.27 -3.37 9.59
N MET A 51 2.07 -2.09 9.85
CA MET A 51 3.19 -1.15 10.06
C MET A 51 3.99 -1.49 11.31
N GLU A 52 3.34 -1.93 12.40
CA GLU A 52 4.04 -2.41 13.59
C GLU A 52 4.83 -3.69 13.30
N GLU A 53 4.27 -4.60 12.49
CA GLU A 53 4.95 -5.83 12.06
C GLU A 53 6.15 -5.50 11.17
N LEU A 54 6.04 -4.58 10.21
CA LEU A 54 7.16 -4.09 9.40
C LEU A 54 8.29 -3.54 10.28
N ARG A 55 7.96 -2.68 11.24
CA ARG A 55 8.95 -2.12 12.15
C ARG A 55 9.58 -3.19 13.03
N GLY A 56 8.80 -4.16 13.48
CA GLY A 56 9.27 -5.32 14.20
C GLY A 56 10.25 -6.16 13.38
N ALA A 57 9.96 -6.36 12.08
CA ALA A 57 10.84 -7.06 11.16
C ALA A 57 12.18 -6.31 10.95
N VAL A 58 12.12 -5.00 10.77
CA VAL A 58 13.32 -4.14 10.67
C VAL A 58 14.15 -4.17 11.95
N ALA A 59 13.50 -4.16 13.12
CA ALA A 59 14.15 -4.26 14.42
C ALA A 59 14.60 -5.68 14.79
N GLY A 60 14.23 -6.71 14.02
CA GLY A 60 14.52 -8.11 14.30
C GLY A 60 13.71 -8.70 15.47
N THR A 61 12.57 -8.09 15.83
CA THR A 61 11.66 -8.55 16.90
C THR A 61 10.41 -9.24 16.36
N HIS A 62 10.15 -9.16 15.08
CA HIS A 62 9.09 -9.85 14.34
C HIS A 62 9.67 -10.52 13.10
N GLY A 63 9.19 -11.71 12.72
CA GLY A 63 9.63 -12.37 11.50
C GLY A 63 9.16 -13.82 11.39
N HIS A 64 9.09 -14.29 10.15
CA HIS A 64 8.67 -15.65 9.80
C HIS A 64 9.83 -16.58 9.48
N GLY A 65 10.99 -16.05 9.14
CA GLY A 65 12.21 -16.79 8.82
C GLY A 65 13.46 -15.93 8.96
N GLY A 66 13.26 -14.66 9.22
CA GLY A 66 14.29 -13.65 9.42
C GLY A 66 14.85 -13.05 8.14
N GLY A 67 15.29 -11.82 8.25
CA GLY A 67 16.04 -11.13 7.23
C GLY A 67 15.22 -10.34 6.22
N ARG A 68 15.84 -10.05 5.07
CA ARG A 68 15.28 -9.16 4.04
C ARG A 68 13.94 -9.63 3.48
N ALA A 69 13.71 -10.94 3.41
CA ALA A 69 12.47 -11.50 2.86
C ALA A 69 11.26 -11.15 3.74
N ASP A 70 11.42 -11.16 5.05
CA ASP A 70 10.36 -10.78 5.98
C ASP A 70 10.05 -9.28 5.86
N ILE A 71 11.08 -8.43 5.76
CA ILE A 71 10.90 -6.99 5.57
C ILE A 71 10.15 -6.69 4.26
N VAL A 72 10.47 -7.37 3.16
CA VAL A 72 9.73 -7.23 1.89
C VAL A 72 8.27 -7.70 2.06
N LEU A 73 8.04 -8.77 2.81
CA LEU A 73 6.69 -9.27 3.07
C LEU A 73 5.86 -8.25 3.85
N GLU A 74 6.38 -7.76 4.97
CA GLU A 74 5.66 -6.81 5.83
C GLU A 74 5.47 -5.44 5.15
N ALA A 75 6.47 -4.99 4.37
CA ALA A 75 6.33 -3.79 3.56
C ALA A 75 5.22 -3.95 2.50
N TYR A 76 5.15 -5.09 1.81
CA TYR A 76 4.07 -5.42 0.88
C TYR A 76 2.71 -5.41 1.58
N GLN A 77 2.57 -6.07 2.73
CA GLN A 77 1.32 -6.14 3.46
C GLN A 77 0.89 -4.74 3.94
N THR A 78 1.82 -3.94 4.44
CA THR A 78 1.53 -2.55 4.84
C THR A 78 1.06 -1.71 3.66
N LEU A 79 1.75 -1.79 2.50
CA LEU A 79 1.35 -1.10 1.27
C LEU A 79 -0.04 -1.53 0.81
N TYR A 80 -0.31 -2.84 0.79
CA TYR A 80 -1.62 -3.40 0.45
C TYR A 80 -2.73 -2.74 1.27
N TRP A 81 -2.62 -2.69 2.59
CA TRP A 81 -3.68 -2.12 3.44
C TRP A 81 -3.81 -0.60 3.30
N LEU A 82 -2.71 0.13 3.10
CA LEU A 82 -2.75 1.57 2.85
C LEU A 82 -3.45 1.90 1.52
N LEU A 83 -3.10 1.19 0.44
CA LEU A 83 -3.72 1.40 -0.86
C LEU A 83 -5.18 0.95 -0.86
N LEU A 84 -5.48 -0.17 -0.17
CA LEU A 84 -6.84 -0.65 -0.02
C LEU A 84 -7.73 0.35 0.74
N LEU A 85 -7.22 0.95 1.82
CA LEU A 85 -7.91 2.01 2.56
C LEU A 85 -8.20 3.22 1.68
N ALA A 86 -7.23 3.67 0.88
CA ALA A 86 -7.40 4.78 -0.04
C ALA A 86 -8.52 4.50 -1.07
N VAL A 87 -8.48 3.33 -1.72
CA VAL A 87 -9.47 2.93 -2.70
C VAL A 87 -10.85 2.76 -2.06
N ALA A 88 -10.96 2.10 -0.90
CA ALA A 88 -12.22 1.93 -0.19
C ALA A 88 -12.87 3.28 0.17
N ALA A 89 -12.08 4.24 0.59
CA ALA A 89 -12.53 5.60 0.92
C ALA A 89 -12.89 6.45 -0.32
N GLY A 90 -12.56 6.00 -1.52
CA GLY A 90 -12.82 6.72 -2.77
C GLY A 90 -11.79 7.80 -3.08
N ASP A 91 -10.64 7.79 -2.44
CA ASP A 91 -9.53 8.65 -2.83
C ASP A 91 -9.00 8.23 -4.21
N ARG A 92 -8.56 9.18 -5.03
CA ARG A 92 -7.96 8.87 -6.34
C ARG A 92 -6.47 8.69 -6.20
N TYR A 93 -5.85 7.97 -7.12
CA TYR A 93 -4.41 7.81 -7.18
C TYR A 93 -3.66 9.15 -7.08
N ASP A 94 -4.13 10.17 -7.85
CA ASP A 94 -3.50 11.48 -7.92
C ASP A 94 -3.72 12.35 -6.67
N ASP A 95 -4.66 12.01 -5.82
CA ASP A 95 -4.87 12.65 -4.52
C ASP A 95 -3.86 12.14 -3.48
N VAL A 96 -3.50 10.86 -3.54
CA VAL A 96 -2.55 10.20 -2.62
C VAL A 96 -1.12 10.27 -3.15
N ARG A 97 -0.92 10.11 -4.45
CA ARG A 97 0.39 10.10 -5.15
C ARG A 97 1.41 9.18 -4.50
N PRO A 98 1.13 7.87 -4.38
CA PRO A 98 1.97 6.95 -3.62
C PRO A 98 3.41 6.86 -4.17
N HIS A 99 3.62 7.03 -5.48
CA HIS A 99 4.94 7.00 -6.11
C HIS A 99 5.87 8.11 -5.59
N GLU A 100 5.33 9.29 -5.24
CA GLU A 100 6.13 10.38 -4.66
C GLU A 100 6.59 10.05 -3.24
N MET A 101 5.73 9.35 -2.47
CA MET A 101 6.03 8.99 -1.09
C MET A 101 6.94 7.77 -0.95
N LEU A 102 6.97 6.93 -1.98
CA LEU A 102 7.81 5.73 -2.04
C LEU A 102 9.11 5.96 -2.85
N ALA A 103 9.33 7.17 -3.37
CA ALA A 103 10.52 7.48 -4.14
C ALA A 103 11.79 7.30 -3.29
N PRO A 104 12.87 6.69 -3.85
CA PRO A 104 14.10 6.43 -3.12
C PRO A 104 14.83 7.71 -2.66
N ASP A 105 14.56 8.84 -3.30
CA ASP A 105 15.16 10.16 -3.01
C ASP A 105 14.25 11.04 -2.14
N LEU A 106 13.38 10.45 -1.31
CA LEU A 106 12.59 11.24 -0.36
C LEU A 106 13.52 12.16 0.45
N PRO A 107 13.32 13.50 0.41
CA PRO A 107 14.10 14.39 1.23
C PRO A 107 14.06 13.97 2.69
N ALA A 108 15.19 13.95 3.36
CA ALA A 108 15.33 13.52 4.76
C ALA A 108 14.36 14.21 5.76
N GLY A 109 13.65 15.25 5.32
CA GLY A 109 12.61 15.95 6.08
C GLY A 109 11.18 15.46 5.83
N CYS A 110 10.94 14.55 4.86
CA CYS A 110 9.58 14.05 4.59
C CYS A 110 9.12 12.98 5.60
N ILE A 111 10.04 12.35 6.33
CA ILE A 111 9.72 11.41 7.40
C ILE A 111 9.74 12.18 8.73
N THR A 112 8.85 13.14 8.89
CA THR A 112 8.84 14.00 10.09
C THR A 112 7.78 13.61 11.11
N VAL A 113 6.89 12.70 10.77
CA VAL A 113 5.83 12.31 11.68
C VAL A 113 6.30 11.11 12.51
N PRO A 114 6.44 11.25 13.83
CA PRO A 114 6.67 10.09 14.68
C PRO A 114 5.57 9.06 14.47
N HIS A 115 5.94 7.80 14.37
CA HIS A 115 5.00 6.68 14.14
C HIS A 115 3.73 6.75 15.05
N ARG A 116 3.90 7.15 16.31
CA ARG A 116 2.76 7.33 17.24
C ARG A 116 1.77 8.39 16.78
N VAL A 117 2.24 9.47 16.19
CA VAL A 117 1.37 10.55 15.66
C VAL A 117 0.62 10.06 14.44
N TRP A 118 1.29 9.30 13.57
CA TRP A 118 0.65 8.66 12.41
C TRP A 118 -0.46 7.69 12.81
N ILE A 119 -0.23 6.83 13.83
CA ILE A 119 -1.26 5.93 14.36
C ILE A 119 -2.52 6.70 14.80
N ASP A 120 -2.34 7.85 15.47
CA ASP A 120 -3.47 8.66 15.91
C ASP A 120 -4.16 9.35 14.72
N ALA A 121 -3.41 9.81 13.72
CA ALA A 121 -3.97 10.39 12.50
C ALA A 121 -4.88 9.42 11.74
N LEU A 122 -4.51 8.13 11.68
CA LEU A 122 -5.36 7.09 11.06
C LEU A 122 -6.66 6.80 11.83
N ARG A 123 -6.86 7.32 13.04
CA ARG A 123 -8.16 7.21 13.73
C ARG A 123 -9.22 8.16 13.16
N GLY A 124 -8.80 9.24 12.48
CA GLY A 124 -9.68 10.22 11.85
C GLY A 124 -10.00 9.94 10.37
N VAL A 125 -10.11 8.68 9.96
CA VAL A 125 -10.22 8.26 8.54
C VAL A 125 -11.46 8.74 7.80
N SER A 126 -12.48 9.25 8.49
CA SER A 126 -13.69 9.81 7.88
C SER A 126 -13.46 11.21 7.27
N ASP A 127 -12.49 11.97 7.76
CA ASP A 127 -12.11 13.27 7.19
C ASP A 127 -11.15 13.07 6.03
N GLN A 128 -11.56 13.47 4.82
CA GLN A 128 -10.79 13.20 3.60
C GLN A 128 -9.39 13.84 3.60
N PRO A 129 -9.20 15.13 3.89
CA PRO A 129 -7.88 15.73 3.91
C PRO A 129 -6.94 15.09 4.93
N GLN A 130 -7.44 14.81 6.15
CA GLN A 130 -6.66 14.17 7.20
C GLN A 130 -6.27 12.73 6.81
N ARG A 131 -7.20 11.99 6.22
CA ARG A 131 -6.94 10.63 5.73
C ARG A 131 -5.88 10.63 4.63
N GLN A 132 -6.00 11.50 3.63
CA GLN A 132 -5.03 11.59 2.53
C GLN A 132 -3.63 11.95 3.06
N GLN A 133 -3.54 12.87 4.00
CA GLN A 133 -2.27 13.18 4.65
C GLN A 133 -1.71 11.96 5.43
N ALA A 134 -2.55 11.28 6.22
CA ALA A 134 -2.13 10.09 6.96
C ALA A 134 -1.70 8.93 6.03
N LEU A 135 -2.37 8.77 4.89
CA LEU A 135 -1.96 7.78 3.86
C LEU A 135 -0.58 8.12 3.28
N ARG A 136 -0.33 9.38 2.92
CA ARG A 136 0.97 9.83 2.41
C ARG A 136 2.08 9.63 3.45
N GLU A 137 1.82 9.97 4.70
CA GLU A 137 2.77 9.76 5.80
C GLU A 137 3.05 8.28 6.04
N GLY A 138 2.02 7.42 5.99
CA GLY A 138 2.19 5.97 6.10
C GLY A 138 3.05 5.39 4.98
N LEU A 139 2.83 5.82 3.74
CA LEU A 139 3.64 5.41 2.60
C LEU A 139 5.10 5.85 2.76
N ALA A 140 5.34 7.09 3.21
CA ALA A 140 6.67 7.59 3.50
C ALA A 140 7.37 6.81 4.63
N LEU A 141 6.62 6.39 5.66
CA LEU A 141 7.13 5.52 6.73
C LEU A 141 7.56 4.15 6.18
N VAL A 142 6.76 3.53 5.28
CA VAL A 142 7.16 2.27 4.62
C VAL A 142 8.48 2.44 3.87
N ALA A 143 8.61 3.51 3.08
CA ALA A 143 9.86 3.80 2.36
C ALA A 143 11.04 3.99 3.33
N GLY A 144 10.83 4.69 4.44
CA GLY A 144 11.83 4.91 5.48
C GLY A 144 12.29 3.62 6.16
N GLU A 145 11.36 2.74 6.54
CA GLU A 145 11.69 1.45 7.16
C GLU A 145 12.45 0.55 6.18
N CYS A 146 12.03 0.50 4.91
CA CYS A 146 12.76 -0.21 3.86
C CYS A 146 14.18 0.35 3.68
N HIS A 147 14.34 1.67 3.65
CA HIS A 147 15.64 2.33 3.53
C HIS A 147 16.57 1.99 4.71
N ILE A 148 16.08 2.06 5.96
CA ILE A 148 16.83 1.71 7.17
C ILE A 148 17.33 0.25 7.07
N ALA A 149 16.50 -0.64 6.56
CA ALA A 149 16.83 -2.05 6.40
C ALA A 149 17.72 -2.37 5.17
N GLY A 150 18.00 -1.39 4.31
CA GLY A 150 18.72 -1.59 3.05
C GLY A 150 17.95 -2.45 2.05
N VAL A 151 16.61 -2.37 2.06
CA VAL A 151 15.69 -3.06 1.15
C VAL A 151 15.10 -2.04 0.19
N ALA A 152 15.05 -2.37 -1.10
CA ALA A 152 14.37 -1.55 -2.09
C ALA A 152 12.83 -1.69 -1.93
N VAL A 153 12.12 -0.58 -1.76
CA VAL A 153 10.66 -0.59 -1.60
C VAL A 153 9.95 -1.13 -2.85
N GLU A 154 10.57 -1.00 -4.01
CA GLU A 154 10.13 -1.59 -5.27
C GLU A 154 9.93 -3.10 -5.17
N ALA A 155 10.69 -3.81 -4.34
CA ALA A 155 10.52 -5.24 -4.13
C ALA A 155 9.15 -5.58 -3.52
N ALA A 156 8.65 -4.74 -2.62
CA ALA A 156 7.31 -4.87 -2.03
C ALA A 156 6.22 -4.56 -3.07
N VAL A 157 6.41 -3.52 -3.89
CA VAL A 157 5.50 -3.16 -4.98
C VAL A 157 5.43 -4.28 -6.03
N GLN A 158 6.57 -4.84 -6.43
CA GLN A 158 6.62 -5.97 -7.37
C GLN A 158 5.95 -7.22 -6.81
N ARG A 159 6.03 -7.45 -5.50
CA ARG A 159 5.35 -8.57 -4.86
C ARG A 159 3.83 -8.41 -4.94
N ASP A 160 3.29 -7.22 -4.67
CA ASP A 160 1.84 -6.95 -4.79
C ASP A 160 1.38 -7.12 -6.24
N LEU A 161 2.13 -6.56 -7.19
CA LEU A 161 1.83 -6.69 -8.61
C LEU A 161 1.81 -8.15 -9.07
N ALA A 162 2.78 -8.95 -8.64
CA ALA A 162 2.85 -10.38 -8.95
C ALA A 162 1.66 -11.16 -8.35
N GLU A 163 1.28 -10.85 -7.11
CA GLU A 163 0.09 -11.44 -6.47
C GLU A 163 -1.18 -11.10 -7.27
N LEU A 164 -1.36 -9.85 -7.70
CA LEU A 164 -2.51 -9.45 -8.49
C LEU A 164 -2.54 -10.11 -9.87
N HIS A 165 -1.38 -10.22 -10.55
CA HIS A 165 -1.27 -10.94 -11.83
C HIS A 165 -1.59 -12.43 -11.72
N SER A 166 -1.34 -13.06 -10.56
CA SER A 166 -1.64 -14.46 -10.32
C SER A 166 -3.15 -14.76 -10.19
N ARG A 167 -4.00 -13.72 -10.09
CA ARG A 167 -5.43 -13.86 -9.81
C ARG A 167 -6.26 -14.00 -11.09
N PRO A 168 -6.87 -15.18 -11.37
CA PRO A 168 -7.62 -15.40 -12.60
C PRO A 168 -8.77 -14.42 -12.81
N TYR A 169 -9.40 -13.95 -11.74
CA TYR A 169 -10.51 -13.01 -11.80
C TYR A 169 -10.09 -11.58 -12.19
N LEU A 170 -8.78 -11.27 -12.25
CA LEU A 170 -8.23 -10.00 -12.73
C LEU A 170 -7.80 -10.04 -14.19
N VAL A 171 -7.85 -11.18 -14.88
CA VAL A 171 -7.51 -11.28 -16.32
C VAL A 171 -8.26 -10.23 -17.15
N PRO A 172 -9.59 -9.99 -16.97
CA PRO A 172 -10.27 -8.96 -17.76
C PRO A 172 -9.75 -7.53 -17.54
N TYR A 173 -9.24 -7.24 -16.34
CA TYR A 173 -8.60 -5.96 -16.04
C TYR A 173 -7.27 -5.83 -16.80
N TRP A 174 -6.41 -6.84 -16.74
CA TRP A 174 -5.11 -6.83 -17.41
C TRP A 174 -5.25 -6.74 -18.93
N ASP A 175 -6.14 -7.53 -19.53
CA ASP A 175 -6.46 -7.47 -20.96
C ASP A 175 -6.93 -6.07 -21.40
N ALA A 176 -7.63 -5.34 -20.53
CA ALA A 176 -8.04 -3.97 -20.81
C ALA A 176 -6.89 -2.96 -20.67
N CYS A 177 -5.90 -3.20 -19.82
CA CYS A 177 -4.70 -2.38 -19.70
C CYS A 177 -3.82 -2.53 -20.94
N ASP A 178 -3.57 -3.77 -21.39
CA ASP A 178 -2.73 -4.05 -22.57
C ASP A 178 -3.27 -3.43 -23.86
N ARG A 179 -4.59 -3.33 -23.99
CA ARG A 179 -5.23 -2.67 -25.16
C ARG A 179 -5.10 -1.14 -25.19
N ARG A 180 -4.67 -0.51 -24.08
CA ARG A 180 -4.52 0.95 -23.97
C ARG A 180 -3.06 1.43 -24.06
N SER A 181 -2.11 0.50 -23.95
CA SER A 181 -0.66 0.73 -24.06
C SER A 181 -0.22 0.68 -25.51
#